data_db8349e757e865caaeda9ba0397a4c3b
#
_entry.id   db8349e757e865caaeda9ba0397a4c3b
#
_cell.length_a   1.000
_cell.length_b   1.000
_cell.length_c   1.000
_cell.angle_alpha   90.00
_cell.angle_beta   90.00
_cell.angle_gamma   90.00
#
_symmetry.space_group_name_H-M   'P 1'
#
loop_
_entity.id
_entity.type
_entity.pdbx_description
1 polymer ?
#
loop_
_entity_poly.entity_id
_entity_poly.type
_entity_poly.pdbx_seq_one_letter_code
_entity_poly.pdbx_strand_id
1 'polypeptide(L)'
;MAHLDPADALWRPSNQMGVLNTDLAKQLGAATMGARLWRLAPGQASTRHRHRETTELYVVLEGTGRLRVDDELLTIATHGAVLVEPRSVRQPFNDTGAEQLWLVAGAPPEPANTLAMTAEELAWLYPDGPRALPPELGGGELRRAEGPESEQAV
;
A
#
# COMPACT_ATOMS: atom_id res chain seq x y z
N MET A 1 12.53 -20.50 -15.00
CA MET A 1 11.12 -20.04 -14.90
C MET A 1 10.69 -20.21 -13.46
N ALA A 2 10.10 -19.20 -12.83
CA ALA A 2 9.53 -19.27 -11.48
C ALA A 2 8.00 -19.27 -11.59
N HIS A 3 7.34 -19.99 -10.70
CA HIS A 3 5.89 -20.10 -10.62
C HIS A 3 5.46 -20.02 -9.16
N LEU A 4 4.36 -19.35 -8.88
CA LEU A 4 3.73 -19.28 -7.55
C LEU A 4 2.25 -19.63 -7.68
N ASP A 5 1.86 -20.71 -7.03
CA ASP A 5 0.45 -21.10 -6.96
C ASP A 5 -0.30 -20.17 -5.99
N PRO A 6 -1.56 -19.79 -6.26
CA PRO A 6 -2.34 -18.98 -5.33
C PRO A 6 -2.43 -19.55 -3.91
N ALA A 7 -2.45 -20.88 -3.78
CA ALA A 7 -2.47 -21.56 -2.49
C ALA A 7 -1.18 -21.40 -1.68
N ASP A 8 -0.06 -21.14 -2.35
CA ASP A 8 1.26 -21.00 -1.74
C ASP A 8 1.64 -19.52 -1.50
N ALA A 9 0.83 -18.58 -1.98
CA ALA A 9 1.07 -17.16 -1.81
C ALA A 9 0.99 -16.75 -0.33
N LEU A 10 2.07 -16.14 0.17
CA LEU A 10 2.17 -15.69 1.57
C LEU A 10 1.56 -14.30 1.73
N TRP A 11 0.37 -14.25 2.28
CA TRP A 11 -0.33 -13.02 2.62
C TRP A 11 0.00 -12.57 4.04
N ARG A 12 0.19 -11.25 4.20
CA ARG A 12 0.45 -10.64 5.52
C ARG A 12 -0.11 -9.22 5.60
N PRO A 13 -0.49 -8.72 6.78
CA PRO A 13 -0.81 -7.32 6.96
C PRO A 13 0.44 -6.44 6.75
N SER A 14 0.26 -5.26 6.18
CA SER A 14 1.32 -4.26 6.07
C SER A 14 1.67 -3.68 7.45
N ASN A 15 2.96 -3.35 7.66
CA ASN A 15 3.46 -2.93 8.98
C ASN A 15 2.85 -1.61 9.48
N GLN A 16 2.49 -0.69 8.58
CA GLN A 16 2.00 0.64 8.96
C GLN A 16 0.48 0.71 9.01
N MET A 17 -0.19 0.19 8.00
CA MET A 17 -1.63 0.40 7.78
C MET A 17 -2.46 -0.89 7.99
N GLY A 18 -1.83 -2.03 8.24
CA GLY A 18 -2.52 -3.30 8.46
C GLY A 18 -3.23 -3.89 7.24
N VAL A 19 -3.02 -3.32 6.04
CA VAL A 19 -3.64 -3.80 4.80
C VAL A 19 -3.04 -5.13 4.39
N LEU A 20 -3.88 -6.10 4.09
CA LEU A 20 -3.46 -7.43 3.66
C LEU A 20 -2.80 -7.37 2.28
N ASN A 21 -1.60 -7.93 2.18
CA ASN A 21 -0.87 -7.94 0.91
C ASN A 21 -0.01 -9.20 0.74
N THR A 22 0.32 -9.51 -0.52
CA THR A 22 1.28 -10.55 -0.89
C THR A 22 2.29 -9.99 -1.89
N ASP A 23 3.58 -10.17 -1.60
CA ASP A 23 4.68 -9.70 -2.43
C ASP A 23 5.05 -10.78 -3.45
N LEU A 24 4.45 -10.68 -4.64
CA LEU A 24 4.66 -11.64 -5.72
C LEU A 24 6.10 -11.60 -6.25
N ALA A 25 6.65 -10.39 -6.43
CA ALA A 25 7.99 -10.22 -6.96
C ALA A 25 9.04 -10.87 -6.05
N LYS A 26 8.93 -10.65 -4.74
CA LYS A 26 9.84 -11.25 -3.75
C LYS A 26 9.71 -12.77 -3.73
N GLN A 27 8.50 -13.32 -3.73
CA GLN A 27 8.26 -14.75 -3.68
C GLN A 27 8.72 -15.47 -4.96
N LEU A 28 8.69 -14.78 -6.11
CA LEU A 28 9.18 -15.28 -7.39
C LEU A 28 10.67 -14.99 -7.65
N GLY A 29 11.34 -14.26 -6.76
CA GLY A 29 12.75 -13.89 -6.91
C GLY A 29 13.02 -12.86 -8.02
N ALA A 30 12.05 -11.98 -8.31
CA ALA A 30 12.23 -10.91 -9.28
C ALA A 30 13.19 -9.84 -8.72
N ALA A 31 14.25 -9.52 -9.49
CA ALA A 31 15.29 -8.58 -9.08
C ALA A 31 15.10 -7.15 -9.64
N THR A 32 14.36 -6.99 -10.73
CA THR A 32 14.27 -5.75 -11.49
C THR A 32 12.94 -5.03 -11.39
N MET A 33 11.97 -5.62 -10.70
CA MET A 33 10.64 -5.05 -10.51
C MET A 33 10.06 -5.42 -9.14
N GLY A 34 9.15 -4.60 -8.63
CA GLY A 34 8.23 -4.92 -7.56
C GLY A 34 6.88 -5.35 -8.13
N ALA A 35 6.18 -6.27 -7.47
CA ALA A 35 4.80 -6.61 -7.78
C ALA A 35 4.10 -7.13 -6.53
N ARG A 36 2.94 -6.56 -6.19
CA ARG A 36 2.14 -6.96 -5.02
C ARG A 36 0.67 -7.01 -5.36
N LEU A 37 -0.03 -7.93 -4.71
CA LEU A 37 -1.47 -7.82 -4.57
C LEU A 37 -1.80 -7.18 -3.22
N TRP A 38 -2.75 -6.27 -3.24
CA TRP A 38 -3.27 -5.58 -2.06
C TRP A 38 -4.77 -5.79 -1.95
N ARG A 39 -5.22 -6.18 -0.77
CA ARG A 39 -6.63 -6.40 -0.46
C ARG A 39 -7.07 -5.37 0.57
N LEU A 40 -7.90 -4.40 0.15
CA LEU A 40 -8.39 -3.33 0.99
C LEU A 40 -9.85 -3.60 1.37
N ALA A 41 -10.08 -3.88 2.65
CA ALA A 41 -11.43 -3.92 3.20
C ALA A 41 -12.03 -2.50 3.28
N PRO A 42 -13.36 -2.35 3.36
CA PRO A 42 -13.99 -1.06 3.61
C PRO A 42 -13.36 -0.32 4.79
N GLY A 43 -13.07 0.96 4.63
CA GLY A 43 -12.44 1.81 5.63
C GLY A 43 -10.92 1.72 5.72
N GLN A 44 -10.27 0.90 4.89
CA GLN A 44 -8.80 0.79 4.88
C GLN A 44 -8.16 1.72 3.83
N ALA A 45 -6.93 2.13 4.13
CA ALA A 45 -6.04 2.81 3.20
C ALA A 45 -4.65 2.17 3.25
N SER A 46 -3.94 2.18 2.12
CA SER A 46 -2.51 1.91 2.12
C SER A 46 -1.74 3.14 2.63
N THR A 47 -0.43 3.01 2.77
CA THR A 47 0.42 4.15 3.13
C THR A 47 0.40 5.21 2.03
N ARG A 48 0.23 6.50 2.40
CA ARG A 48 0.40 7.62 1.49
C ARG A 48 1.90 7.86 1.29
N HIS A 49 2.39 7.69 0.06
CA HIS A 49 3.82 7.68 -0.20
C HIS A 49 4.16 8.15 -1.62
N ARG A 50 5.44 8.38 -1.86
CA ARG A 50 6.03 8.61 -3.17
C ARG A 50 7.30 7.77 -3.33
N HIS A 51 7.82 7.71 -4.53
CA HIS A 51 9.08 7.03 -4.86
C HIS A 51 10.11 8.02 -5.40
N ARG A 52 11.38 7.63 -5.39
CA ARG A 52 12.46 8.42 -6.01
C ARG A 52 12.52 8.19 -7.52
N GLU A 53 12.45 6.93 -7.92
CA GLU A 53 12.67 6.48 -9.30
C GLU A 53 11.60 5.49 -9.80
N THR A 54 10.90 4.79 -8.89
CA THR A 54 9.91 3.78 -9.27
C THR A 54 8.67 4.42 -9.89
N THR A 55 8.41 4.07 -11.15
CA THR A 55 7.09 4.24 -11.77
C THR A 55 6.21 3.06 -11.39
N GLU A 56 4.99 3.29 -10.92
CA GLU A 56 4.07 2.24 -10.48
C GLU A 56 2.81 2.18 -11.34
N LEU A 57 2.46 0.96 -11.75
CA LEU A 57 1.20 0.62 -12.37
C LEU A 57 0.24 0.08 -11.31
N TYR A 58 -0.90 0.72 -11.15
CA TYR A 58 -2.01 0.30 -10.30
C TYR A 58 -3.13 -0.27 -11.18
N VAL A 59 -3.56 -1.50 -10.91
CA VAL A 59 -4.66 -2.15 -11.62
C VAL A 59 -5.68 -2.63 -10.60
N VAL A 60 -6.94 -2.27 -10.80
CA VAL A 60 -8.06 -2.80 -10.01
C VAL A 60 -8.45 -4.16 -10.55
N LEU A 61 -8.30 -5.20 -9.76
CA LEU A 61 -8.69 -6.57 -10.13
C LEU A 61 -10.12 -6.91 -9.70
N GLU A 62 -10.55 -6.39 -8.53
CA GLU A 62 -11.89 -6.58 -7.98
C GLU A 62 -12.37 -5.30 -7.29
N GLY A 63 -13.66 -5.05 -7.33
CA GLY A 63 -14.32 -3.91 -6.71
C GLY A 63 -14.14 -2.60 -7.50
N THR A 64 -14.41 -1.48 -6.84
CA THR A 64 -14.21 -0.13 -7.38
C THR A 64 -13.01 0.50 -6.70
N GLY A 65 -11.96 0.77 -7.45
CA GLY A 65 -10.73 1.36 -6.95
C GLY A 65 -10.89 2.85 -6.62
N ARG A 66 -10.29 3.25 -5.50
CA ARG A 66 -10.18 4.65 -5.10
C ARG A 66 -8.70 4.97 -4.90
N LEU A 67 -8.19 5.93 -5.64
CA LEU A 67 -6.78 6.32 -5.62
C LEU A 67 -6.67 7.84 -5.59
N ARG A 68 -5.96 8.35 -4.59
CA ARG A 68 -5.54 9.74 -4.57
C ARG A 68 -4.11 9.82 -5.11
N VAL A 69 -3.90 10.69 -6.10
CA VAL A 69 -2.57 11.01 -6.66
C VAL A 69 -2.40 12.51 -6.58
N ASP A 70 -1.45 12.96 -5.78
CA ASP A 70 -1.30 14.37 -5.39
C ASP A 70 -2.64 14.95 -4.91
N ASP A 71 -3.22 15.93 -5.59
CA ASP A 71 -4.51 16.54 -5.27
C ASP A 71 -5.69 15.93 -6.03
N GLU A 72 -5.43 15.00 -6.96
CA GLU A 72 -6.46 14.35 -7.75
C GLU A 72 -7.03 13.14 -7.06
N LEU A 73 -8.34 12.97 -7.16
CA LEU A 73 -9.08 11.80 -6.69
C LEU A 73 -9.64 11.02 -7.85
N LEU A 74 -9.18 9.77 -7.99
CA LEU A 74 -9.57 8.87 -9.06
C LEU A 74 -10.53 7.80 -8.55
N THR A 75 -11.56 7.52 -9.35
CA THR A 75 -12.42 6.35 -9.20
C THR A 75 -12.19 5.45 -10.40
N ILE A 76 -11.78 4.21 -10.15
CA ILE A 76 -11.28 3.29 -11.17
C ILE A 76 -12.14 2.05 -11.15
N ALA A 77 -12.77 1.74 -12.27
CA ALA A 77 -13.55 0.50 -12.41
C ALA A 77 -12.65 -0.74 -12.40
N THR A 78 -13.23 -1.89 -12.11
CA THR A 78 -12.56 -3.19 -12.26
C THR A 78 -11.92 -3.30 -13.65
N HIS A 79 -10.66 -3.77 -13.70
CA HIS A 79 -9.76 -3.85 -14.85
C HIS A 79 -9.27 -2.49 -15.38
N GLY A 80 -9.64 -1.39 -14.75
CA GLY A 80 -9.02 -0.08 -15.00
C GLY A 80 -7.63 -0.01 -14.40
N ALA A 81 -6.78 0.84 -14.99
CA ALA A 81 -5.39 1.00 -14.58
C ALA A 81 -4.97 2.46 -14.55
N VAL A 82 -3.99 2.76 -13.69
CA VAL A 82 -3.35 4.09 -13.58
C VAL A 82 -1.86 3.89 -13.48
N LEU A 83 -1.08 4.64 -14.27
CA LEU A 83 0.36 4.73 -14.15
C LEU A 83 0.70 5.97 -13.34
N VAL A 84 1.47 5.80 -12.27
CA VAL A 84 1.86 6.88 -11.37
C VAL A 84 3.37 7.08 -11.43
N GLU A 85 3.76 8.30 -11.76
CA GLU A 85 5.17 8.71 -11.85
C GLU A 85 5.84 8.76 -10.45
N PRO A 86 7.18 8.63 -10.39
CA PRO A 86 7.89 8.44 -9.12
C PRO A 86 7.56 9.47 -8.04
N ARG A 87 7.62 10.75 -8.35
CA ARG A 87 7.54 11.82 -7.35
C ARG A 87 6.12 12.19 -6.93
N SER A 88 5.11 11.73 -7.65
CA SER A 88 3.71 11.94 -7.28
C SER A 88 3.37 11.16 -6.01
N VAL A 89 2.74 11.82 -5.06
CA VAL A 89 2.29 11.21 -3.80
C VAL A 89 1.00 10.45 -4.06
N ARG A 90 0.97 9.15 -3.75
CA ARG A 90 -0.20 8.31 -4.02
C ARG A 90 -0.68 7.56 -2.79
N GLN A 91 -1.97 7.25 -2.80
CA GLN A 91 -2.61 6.46 -1.76
C GLN A 91 -3.86 5.75 -2.29
N PRO A 92 -3.83 4.44 -2.53
CA PRO A 92 -5.06 3.65 -2.66
C PRO A 92 -5.77 3.58 -1.32
N PHE A 93 -7.09 3.68 -1.34
CA PHE A 93 -7.93 3.56 -0.15
C PHE A 93 -9.32 3.01 -0.53
N ASN A 94 -10.10 2.64 0.48
CA ASN A 94 -11.43 2.09 0.27
C ASN A 94 -12.47 2.79 1.13
N ASP A 95 -13.17 3.77 0.54
CA ASP A 95 -14.34 4.45 1.10
C ASP A 95 -15.66 3.83 0.61
N THR A 96 -15.61 2.65 -0.03
CA THR A 96 -16.76 1.91 -0.52
C THR A 96 -17.22 0.84 0.47
N GLY A 97 -18.39 0.26 0.24
CA GLY A 97 -18.94 -0.83 1.07
C GLY A 97 -18.46 -2.23 0.69
N ALA A 98 -17.61 -2.37 -0.34
CA ALA A 98 -17.11 -3.67 -0.82
C ALA A 98 -15.58 -3.70 -0.78
N GLU A 99 -15.01 -4.90 -0.66
CA GLU A 99 -13.57 -5.10 -0.73
C GLU A 99 -13.01 -4.75 -2.11
N GLN A 100 -11.77 -4.28 -2.13
CA GLN A 100 -11.01 -4.01 -3.34
C GLN A 100 -9.80 -4.92 -3.41
N LEU A 101 -9.52 -5.48 -4.60
CA LEU A 101 -8.27 -6.18 -4.89
C LEU A 101 -7.50 -5.39 -5.95
N TRP A 102 -6.24 -5.09 -5.63
CA TRP A 102 -5.35 -4.34 -6.49
C TRP A 102 -4.10 -5.16 -6.84
N LEU A 103 -3.66 -5.07 -8.10
CA LEU A 103 -2.29 -5.36 -8.49
C LEU A 103 -1.52 -4.04 -8.56
N VAL A 104 -0.41 -3.97 -7.86
CA VAL A 104 0.54 -2.85 -7.95
C VAL A 104 1.89 -3.40 -8.39
N ALA A 105 2.39 -2.92 -9.53
CA ALA A 105 3.68 -3.32 -10.08
C ALA A 105 4.51 -2.07 -10.38
N GLY A 106 5.80 -2.11 -10.09
CA GLY A 106 6.68 -0.96 -10.30
C GLY A 106 8.12 -1.33 -10.63
N ALA A 107 8.80 -0.43 -11.32
CA ALA A 107 10.21 -0.55 -11.66
C ALA A 107 10.87 0.84 -11.77
N PRO A 108 12.18 0.94 -11.44
CA PRO A 108 12.97 -0.07 -10.72
C PRO A 108 12.44 -0.30 -9.31
N PRO A 109 12.75 -1.42 -8.64
CA PRO A 109 12.33 -1.65 -7.26
C PRO A 109 13.11 -0.74 -6.30
N GLU A 110 12.40 -0.08 -5.39
CA GLU A 110 13.01 0.69 -4.30
C GLU A 110 12.86 -0.01 -2.95
N PRO A 111 13.84 0.13 -2.03
CA PRO A 111 13.73 -0.41 -0.68
C PRO A 111 12.50 0.15 0.03
N ALA A 112 11.70 -0.74 0.62
CA ALA A 112 10.54 -0.38 1.43
C ALA A 112 10.74 -0.70 2.91
N ASN A 113 11.99 -0.81 3.37
CA ASN A 113 12.30 -1.15 4.76
C ASN A 113 12.38 0.11 5.61
N THR A 114 11.29 0.43 6.28
CA THR A 114 11.18 1.58 7.18
C THR A 114 12.12 1.51 8.40
N LEU A 115 12.58 0.33 8.80
CA LEU A 115 13.49 0.17 9.95
C LEU A 115 14.94 0.56 9.62
N ALA A 116 15.32 0.55 8.36
CA ALA A 116 16.67 0.90 7.91
C ALA A 116 16.79 2.33 7.37
N MET A 117 15.67 3.07 7.32
CA MET A 117 15.62 4.42 6.77
C MET A 117 15.90 5.47 7.85
N THR A 118 16.58 6.54 7.45
CA THR A 118 16.75 7.74 8.28
C THR A 118 15.42 8.50 8.41
N ALA A 119 15.32 9.38 9.41
CA ALA A 119 14.15 10.24 9.59
C ALA A 119 13.89 11.15 8.37
N GLU A 120 14.95 11.62 7.71
CA GLU A 120 14.85 12.43 6.50
C GLU A 120 14.30 11.62 5.31
N GLU A 121 14.77 10.39 5.12
CA GLU A 121 14.26 9.50 4.08
C GLU A 121 12.78 9.16 4.31
N LEU A 122 12.40 8.89 5.56
CA LEU A 122 11.01 8.63 5.92
C LEU A 122 10.11 9.86 5.66
N ALA A 123 10.53 11.05 6.06
CA ALA A 123 9.79 12.28 5.82
C ALA A 123 9.66 12.60 4.32
N TRP A 124 10.67 12.24 3.53
CA TRP A 124 10.59 12.42 2.09
C TRP A 124 9.62 11.42 1.43
N LEU A 125 9.69 10.14 1.80
CA LEU A 125 8.82 9.10 1.25
C LEU A 125 7.36 9.25 1.70
N TYR A 126 7.14 9.65 2.94
CA TYR A 126 5.84 9.75 3.59
C TYR A 126 5.58 11.19 4.06
N PRO A 127 5.25 12.12 3.14
CA PRO A 127 5.16 13.55 3.47
C PRO A 127 4.15 13.89 4.56
N ASP A 128 3.11 13.08 4.70
CA ASP A 128 2.08 13.23 5.73
C ASP A 128 2.20 12.20 6.87
N GLY A 129 3.31 11.47 6.90
CA GLY A 129 3.54 10.37 7.83
C GLY A 129 3.10 8.99 7.27
N PRO A 130 3.73 7.90 7.74
CA PRO A 130 3.51 6.56 7.20
C PRO A 130 2.14 5.95 7.55
N ARG A 131 1.37 6.61 8.41
CA ARG A 131 0.04 6.17 8.89
C ARG A 131 -1.07 7.17 8.55
N ALA A 132 -0.80 8.14 7.69
CA ALA A 132 -1.76 9.15 7.29
C ALA A 132 -3.00 8.54 6.61
N LEU A 133 -4.19 8.96 7.03
CA LEU A 133 -5.46 8.60 6.42
C LEU A 133 -5.88 9.68 5.40
N PRO A 134 -6.50 9.29 4.30
CA PRO A 134 -7.06 10.25 3.37
C PRO A 134 -8.29 10.95 3.98
N PRO A 135 -8.64 12.16 3.51
CA PRO A 135 -9.82 12.90 4.01
C PRO A 135 -11.12 12.09 3.94
N GLU A 136 -11.27 11.25 2.93
CA GLU A 136 -12.44 10.39 2.70
C GLU A 136 -12.62 9.35 3.82
N LEU A 137 -11.57 9.03 4.55
CA LEU A 137 -11.61 8.15 5.73
C LEU A 137 -11.42 8.92 7.04
N GLY A 138 -11.71 10.22 7.05
CA GLY A 138 -11.67 11.08 8.22
C GLY A 138 -10.35 11.80 8.44
N GLY A 139 -9.33 11.58 7.64
CA GLY A 139 -8.02 12.22 7.78
C GLY A 139 -7.27 11.85 9.06
N GLY A 140 -6.18 12.57 9.35
CA GLY A 140 -5.34 12.31 10.52
C GLY A 140 -4.49 11.06 10.39
N GLU A 141 -4.17 10.41 11.49
CA GLU A 141 -3.35 9.19 11.52
C GLU A 141 -4.14 7.98 12.02
N LEU A 142 -3.90 6.83 11.41
CA LEU A 142 -4.40 5.55 11.89
C LEU A 142 -3.77 5.24 13.26
N ARG A 143 -4.59 5.13 14.29
CA ARG A 143 -4.14 4.77 15.65
C ARG A 143 -3.56 3.36 15.64
N ARG A 144 -2.46 3.14 16.36
CA ARG A 144 -2.03 1.78 16.67
C ARG A 144 -3.11 1.15 17.55
N ALA A 145 -3.47 -0.11 17.28
CA ALA A 145 -4.22 -0.87 18.25
C ALA A 145 -3.38 -0.89 19.54
N GLU A 146 -3.92 -0.37 20.63
CA GLU A 146 -3.30 -0.51 21.95
C GLU A 146 -3.24 -2.02 22.21
N GLY A 147 -2.02 -2.56 22.36
CA GLY A 147 -1.86 -3.92 22.82
C GLY A 147 -2.50 -4.05 24.20
N PRO A 148 -2.93 -5.26 24.63
CA PRO A 148 -3.50 -5.43 25.95
C PRO A 148 -2.50 -4.87 26.97
N GLU A 149 -2.96 -3.91 27.79
CA GLU A 149 -2.20 -3.40 28.92
C GLU A 149 -1.71 -4.64 29.71
N SER A 150 -0.39 -4.77 29.83
CA SER A 150 0.16 -5.73 30.77
C SER A 150 -0.32 -5.33 32.15
N GLU A 151 -1.35 -6.02 32.64
CA GLU A 151 -1.81 -5.96 34.03
C GLU A 151 -0.59 -6.26 34.90
N GLN A 152 0.05 -5.22 35.39
CA GLN A 152 1.06 -5.36 36.44
C GLN A 152 0.30 -5.79 37.69
N ALA A 153 0.31 -7.11 37.92
CA ALA A 153 -0.10 -7.66 39.19
C ALA A 153 0.79 -7.08 40.29
N VAL A 154 0.15 -6.45 41.26
CA VAL A 154 0.69 -6.05 42.55
C VAL A 154 0.94 -7.29 43.40
#